data_c1d2ffc108b544582407c509e5ddec75
#
_entry.id   c1d2ffc108b544582407c509e5ddec75
#
_cell.length_a   1.000
_cell.length_b   1.000
_cell.length_c   1.000
_cell.angle_alpha   90.00
_cell.angle_beta   90.00
_cell.angle_gamma   90.00
#
_symmetry.space_group_name_H-M   'P 1'
#
loop_
_entity.id
_entity.type
_entity.pdbx_description
1 polymer ?
#
loop_
_entity_poly.entity_id
_entity_poly.type
_entity_poly.pdbx_seq_one_letter_code
_entity_poly.pdbx_strand_id
1 'polypeptide(L)'
;NIQWICNKNNVPVPHLFTEFGSYTVGESGAVIYQIIDQKLQNDKEMWYMIDGSFITHLPDSWGMNQKYIMLAVNNWDNAYQKVNIGGLTCDSQDFYNTEAHSADLYLPIFELGQEVQYVGFFHTGAYQESLGGYGGIQHCLIPAPQHVLVDRDEEGNIVTRLFANQQGS
;
A
#
# COMPACT_ATOMS: atom_id res chain seq x y z
N ASN A 1 16.74 19.91 21.04
CA ASN A 1 18.13 19.68 20.58
C ASN A 1 18.70 20.84 19.74
N ILE A 2 17.99 21.44 18.78
CA ILE A 2 18.50 22.52 17.92
C ILE A 2 18.94 23.72 18.77
N GLN A 3 18.09 24.22 19.67
CA GLN A 3 18.40 25.34 20.55
C GLN A 3 19.68 25.07 21.39
N TRP A 4 19.81 23.86 21.94
CA TRP A 4 20.97 23.49 22.73
C TRP A 4 22.27 23.50 21.89
N ILE A 5 22.20 22.96 20.64
CA ILE A 5 23.34 22.96 19.72
C ILE A 5 23.72 24.37 19.33
N CYS A 6 22.76 25.21 18.99
CA CYS A 6 22.99 26.61 18.62
C CYS A 6 23.65 27.39 19.77
N ASN A 7 23.12 27.24 20.98
CA ASN A 7 23.69 27.89 22.18
C ASN A 7 25.12 27.41 22.46
N LYS A 8 25.37 26.10 22.36
CA LYS A 8 26.71 25.51 22.55
C LYS A 8 27.73 26.04 21.57
N ASN A 9 27.32 26.33 20.32
CA ASN A 9 28.21 26.81 19.26
C ASN A 9 28.15 28.33 19.08
N ASN A 10 27.43 29.04 19.94
CA ASN A 10 27.27 30.49 19.92
C ASN A 10 26.78 31.01 18.54
N VAL A 11 25.80 30.31 17.96
CA VAL A 11 25.11 30.69 16.72
C VAL A 11 23.63 30.99 16.97
N PRO A 12 23.00 31.89 16.21
CA PRO A 12 21.57 32.15 16.34
C PRO A 12 20.73 30.91 16.13
N VAL A 13 19.68 30.76 16.93
CA VAL A 13 18.68 29.69 16.71
C VAL A 13 17.86 30.03 15.45
N PRO A 14 17.81 29.17 14.45
CA PRO A 14 17.03 29.44 13.23
C PRO A 14 15.53 29.38 13.50
N HIS A 15 14.78 30.06 12.64
CA HIS A 15 13.34 29.81 12.53
C HIS A 15 13.12 28.45 11.86
N LEU A 16 12.24 27.65 12.46
CA LEU A 16 11.91 26.32 11.94
C LEU A 16 10.55 26.36 11.26
N PHE A 17 10.50 25.84 10.04
CA PHE A 17 9.27 25.60 9.31
C PHE A 17 9.16 24.11 9.10
N THR A 18 7.98 23.55 9.34
CA THR A 18 7.70 22.12 9.19
C THR A 18 6.46 21.91 8.35
N GLU A 19 6.46 20.84 7.57
CA GLU A 19 5.32 20.40 6.79
C GLU A 19 4.94 18.99 7.23
N PHE A 20 3.65 18.74 7.40
CA PHE A 20 3.12 17.48 7.93
C PHE A 20 2.07 16.85 6.98
N GLY A 21 2.21 17.02 5.67
CA GLY A 21 1.24 16.57 4.69
C GLY A 21 0.88 15.09 4.85
N SER A 22 1.84 14.19 4.73
CA SER A 22 1.62 12.75 4.85
C SER A 22 1.10 12.34 6.24
N TYR A 23 1.60 12.97 7.31
CA TYR A 23 1.10 12.73 8.66
C TYR A 23 -0.38 13.09 8.80
N THR A 24 -0.80 14.19 8.17
CA THR A 24 -2.17 14.70 8.28
C THR A 24 -3.18 13.84 7.51
N VAL A 25 -2.82 13.33 6.32
CA VAL A 25 -3.77 12.65 5.45
C VAL A 25 -3.47 11.17 5.20
N GLY A 26 -2.33 10.67 5.64
CA GLY A 26 -1.91 9.28 5.41
C GLY A 26 -2.96 8.27 5.87
N GLU A 27 -3.48 8.44 7.07
CA GLU A 27 -4.46 7.53 7.67
C GLU A 27 -5.82 7.51 6.96
N SER A 28 -6.11 8.49 6.09
CA SER A 28 -7.39 8.58 5.38
C SER A 28 -7.52 7.63 4.19
N GLY A 29 -6.45 6.93 3.80
CA GLY A 29 -6.46 6.07 2.62
C GLY A 29 -6.06 4.63 2.91
N ALA A 30 -6.64 3.74 2.12
CA ALA A 30 -6.25 2.33 2.03
C ALA A 30 -6.38 1.87 0.58
N VAL A 31 -5.52 0.93 0.17
CA VAL A 31 -5.63 0.23 -1.11
C VAL A 31 -5.86 -1.24 -0.81
N ILE A 32 -6.85 -1.83 -1.46
CA ILE A 32 -7.19 -3.25 -1.30
C ILE A 32 -7.01 -3.94 -2.63
N TYR A 33 -6.29 -5.05 -2.62
CA TYR A 33 -6.06 -5.89 -3.79
C TYR A 33 -6.64 -7.29 -3.57
N GLN A 34 -7.10 -7.88 -4.65
CA GLN A 34 -7.39 -9.30 -4.70
C GLN A 34 -6.11 -10.08 -5.06
N ILE A 35 -5.89 -11.20 -4.40
CA ILE A 35 -4.89 -12.18 -4.83
C ILE A 35 -5.50 -12.99 -5.97
N ILE A 36 -4.89 -12.90 -7.14
CA ILE A 36 -5.43 -13.50 -8.38
C ILE A 36 -4.62 -14.73 -8.84
N ASP A 37 -3.42 -14.92 -8.32
CA ASP A 37 -2.60 -16.07 -8.64
C ASP A 37 -1.65 -16.44 -7.49
N GLN A 38 -1.21 -17.68 -7.49
CA GLN A 38 -0.24 -18.24 -6.55
C GLN A 38 0.86 -18.98 -7.29
N LYS A 39 2.11 -18.71 -6.93
CA LYS A 39 3.26 -19.38 -7.55
C LYS A 39 4.25 -19.83 -6.49
N LEU A 40 4.59 -21.11 -6.50
CA LEU A 40 5.72 -21.62 -5.74
C LEU A 40 6.98 -21.52 -6.60
N GLN A 41 7.90 -20.64 -6.21
CA GLN A 41 9.16 -20.42 -6.91
C GLN A 41 10.28 -21.22 -6.25
N ASN A 42 11.07 -21.91 -7.07
CA ASN A 42 12.23 -22.71 -6.63
C ASN A 42 11.88 -23.73 -5.52
N ASP A 43 10.64 -24.23 -5.50
CA ASP A 43 10.09 -25.16 -4.49
C ASP A 43 10.22 -24.66 -3.03
N LYS A 44 10.38 -23.35 -2.84
CA LYS A 44 10.63 -22.75 -1.50
C LYS A 44 9.87 -21.46 -1.23
N GLU A 45 9.68 -20.63 -2.25
CA GLU A 45 9.15 -19.28 -2.07
C GLU A 45 7.74 -19.19 -2.62
N MET A 46 6.77 -19.02 -1.76
CA MET A 46 5.39 -18.76 -2.16
C MET A 46 5.22 -17.29 -2.56
N TRP A 47 4.74 -17.09 -3.76
CA TRP A 47 4.35 -15.78 -4.29
C TRP A 47 2.83 -15.69 -4.43
N TYR A 48 2.26 -14.60 -3.95
CA TYR A 48 0.88 -14.19 -4.19
C TYR A 48 0.88 -13.01 -5.15
N MET A 49 0.14 -13.14 -6.26
CA MET A 49 0.06 -12.10 -7.28
C MET A 49 -1.22 -11.30 -7.08
N ILE A 50 -1.09 -9.97 -7.00
CA ILE A 50 -2.24 -9.06 -6.84
C ILE A 50 -2.82 -8.63 -8.19
N ASP A 51 -4.06 -8.17 -8.18
CA ASP A 51 -4.77 -7.59 -9.35
C ASP A 51 -4.38 -6.14 -9.63
N GLY A 52 -3.20 -5.72 -9.25
CA GLY A 52 -2.71 -4.36 -9.40
C GLY A 52 -1.18 -4.29 -9.47
N SER A 53 -0.64 -3.09 -9.27
CA SER A 53 0.79 -2.82 -9.33
C SER A 53 1.24 -1.94 -8.17
N PHE A 54 2.30 -2.34 -7.50
CA PHE A 54 2.93 -1.50 -6.47
C PHE A 54 3.55 -0.25 -7.08
N ILE A 55 4.13 -0.34 -8.27
CA ILE A 55 4.73 0.80 -8.96
C ILE A 55 3.68 1.84 -9.30
N THR A 56 2.49 1.40 -9.76
CA THR A 56 1.41 2.31 -10.15
C THR A 56 0.62 2.84 -8.96
N HIS A 57 0.21 1.96 -8.03
CA HIS A 57 -0.74 2.34 -6.98
C HIS A 57 -0.08 2.73 -5.66
N LEU A 58 1.13 2.23 -5.39
CA LEU A 58 1.93 2.52 -4.19
C LEU A 58 3.37 2.88 -4.57
N PRO A 59 3.59 3.93 -5.39
CA PRO A 59 4.89 4.26 -5.94
C PRO A 59 5.97 4.52 -4.88
N ASP A 60 5.61 4.99 -3.70
CA ASP A 60 6.60 5.22 -2.63
C ASP A 60 7.12 3.89 -2.04
N SER A 61 6.37 2.80 -2.16
CA SER A 61 6.88 1.47 -1.84
C SER A 61 8.08 1.11 -2.72
N TRP A 62 7.97 1.40 -4.01
CA TRP A 62 9.02 1.18 -4.99
C TRP A 62 10.11 2.26 -4.93
N GLY A 63 9.74 3.55 -5.00
CA GLY A 63 10.68 4.65 -5.15
C GLY A 63 11.46 5.01 -3.89
N MET A 64 10.87 4.85 -2.72
CA MET A 64 11.47 5.22 -1.43
C MET A 64 11.52 4.08 -0.42
N ASN A 65 11.14 2.87 -0.82
CA ASN A 65 11.08 1.71 0.06
C ASN A 65 10.16 1.91 1.27
N GLN A 66 9.12 2.74 1.10
CA GLN A 66 8.15 3.00 2.15
C GLN A 66 7.34 1.74 2.44
N LYS A 67 7.09 1.48 3.72
CA LYS A 67 6.25 0.38 4.18
C LYS A 67 4.91 0.89 4.70
N TYR A 68 3.89 0.11 4.42
CA TYR A 68 2.52 0.36 4.83
C TYR A 68 2.08 -0.70 5.83
N ILE A 69 1.06 -0.41 6.62
CA ILE A 69 0.38 -1.43 7.40
C ILE A 69 -0.33 -2.36 6.42
N MET A 70 0.12 -3.60 6.34
CA MET A 70 -0.46 -4.62 5.48
C MET A 70 -1.24 -5.63 6.33
N LEU A 71 -2.49 -5.88 5.95
CA LEU A 71 -3.35 -6.86 6.62
C LEU A 71 -4.11 -7.71 5.59
N ALA A 72 -4.32 -8.97 5.91
CA ALA A 72 -5.38 -9.73 5.25
C ALA A 72 -6.73 -9.06 5.53
N VAL A 73 -7.62 -8.99 4.55
CA VAL A 73 -8.94 -8.38 4.69
C VAL A 73 -10.00 -9.44 5.01
N ASN A 74 -9.73 -10.68 4.67
CA ASN A 74 -10.62 -11.83 4.92
C ASN A 74 -9.79 -13.08 5.20
N ASN A 75 -10.48 -14.21 5.44
CA ASN A 75 -9.90 -15.52 5.74
C ASN A 75 -8.96 -15.53 6.95
N TRP A 76 -9.25 -14.70 7.94
CA TRP A 76 -8.37 -14.47 9.10
C TRP A 76 -8.16 -15.69 9.99
N ASP A 77 -9.11 -16.63 9.98
CA ASP A 77 -9.05 -17.87 10.77
C ASP A 77 -8.22 -18.98 10.10
N ASN A 78 -7.81 -18.79 8.85
CA ASN A 78 -6.98 -19.73 8.15
C ASN A 78 -5.55 -19.77 8.72
N ALA A 79 -4.84 -20.88 8.51
CA ALA A 79 -3.42 -20.93 8.81
C ALA A 79 -2.65 -19.93 7.92
N TYR A 80 -1.56 -19.38 8.44
CA TYR A 80 -0.74 -18.40 7.72
C TYR A 80 0.53 -19.04 7.19
N GLN A 81 0.98 -18.57 6.04
CA GLN A 81 2.28 -18.94 5.48
C GLN A 81 3.08 -17.69 5.09
N LYS A 82 4.39 -17.85 5.06
CA LYS A 82 5.30 -16.83 4.53
C LYS A 82 5.09 -16.68 3.03
N VAL A 83 4.95 -15.45 2.56
CA VAL A 83 4.72 -15.13 1.15
C VAL A 83 5.56 -13.94 0.69
N ASN A 84 5.79 -13.87 -0.62
CA ASN A 84 6.14 -12.64 -1.32
C ASN A 84 4.89 -12.16 -2.07
N ILE A 85 4.78 -10.85 -2.31
CA ILE A 85 3.64 -10.28 -3.04
C ILE A 85 4.15 -9.57 -4.28
N GLY A 86 3.67 -9.99 -5.45
CA GLY A 86 4.02 -9.40 -6.75
C GLY A 86 2.84 -8.72 -7.43
N GLY A 87 3.13 -7.68 -8.22
CA GLY A 87 2.17 -6.99 -9.05
C GLY A 87 2.10 -7.54 -10.48
N LEU A 88 1.27 -6.92 -11.31
CA LEU A 88 0.95 -7.38 -12.67
C LEU A 88 1.89 -6.88 -13.77
N THR A 89 2.77 -5.92 -13.47
CA THR A 89 3.61 -5.34 -14.51
C THR A 89 4.78 -6.25 -14.87
N CYS A 90 5.40 -6.01 -16.02
CA CYS A 90 6.63 -6.69 -16.42
C CYS A 90 7.90 -6.19 -15.72
N ASP A 91 7.78 -5.15 -14.89
CA ASP A 91 8.91 -4.63 -14.13
C ASP A 91 9.33 -5.61 -13.03
N SER A 92 10.61 -5.95 -13.01
CA SER A 92 11.16 -6.88 -12.02
C SER A 92 11.12 -6.35 -10.59
N GLN A 93 10.82 -5.08 -10.40
CA GLN A 93 10.67 -4.44 -9.09
C GLN A 93 9.21 -4.24 -8.67
N ASP A 94 8.24 -4.74 -9.47
CA ASP A 94 6.84 -4.68 -9.11
C ASP A 94 6.47 -5.75 -8.06
N PHE A 95 7.03 -5.61 -6.89
CA PHE A 95 6.74 -6.45 -5.73
C PHE A 95 6.86 -5.64 -4.43
N TYR A 96 6.18 -6.11 -3.40
CA TYR A 96 6.28 -5.49 -2.08
C TYR A 96 7.52 -6.02 -1.36
N ASN A 97 8.52 -5.15 -1.27
CA ASN A 97 9.82 -5.52 -0.72
C ASN A 97 9.81 -5.55 0.80
N THR A 98 10.15 -6.70 1.36
CA THR A 98 10.27 -6.90 2.81
C THR A 98 11.70 -6.72 3.33
N GLU A 99 12.71 -6.77 2.45
CA GLU A 99 14.11 -6.77 2.85
C GLU A 99 14.53 -5.53 3.64
N ALA A 100 13.98 -4.37 3.28
CA ALA A 100 14.32 -3.11 3.95
C ALA A 100 13.98 -3.09 5.44
N HIS A 101 13.13 -3.98 5.92
CA HIS A 101 12.70 -4.03 7.32
C HIS A 101 12.95 -5.38 7.99
N SER A 102 13.64 -6.29 7.33
CA SER A 102 13.94 -7.64 7.85
C SER A 102 12.72 -8.42 8.33
N ALA A 103 11.53 -8.05 7.87
CA ALA A 103 10.28 -8.67 8.28
C ALA A 103 9.71 -9.51 7.15
N ASP A 104 9.49 -10.76 7.43
CA ASP A 104 8.75 -11.66 6.54
C ASP A 104 7.28 -11.27 6.50
N LEU A 105 6.65 -11.43 5.34
CA LEU A 105 5.21 -11.28 5.19
C LEU A 105 4.52 -12.62 5.40
N TYR A 106 3.42 -12.60 6.13
CA TYR A 106 2.57 -13.77 6.34
C TYR A 106 1.14 -13.43 5.93
N LEU A 107 0.55 -14.27 5.09
CA LEU A 107 -0.85 -14.17 4.68
C LEU A 107 -1.55 -15.51 4.85
N PRO A 108 -2.91 -15.51 4.96
CA PRO A 108 -3.69 -16.72 5.02
C PRO A 108 -3.41 -17.66 3.85
N ILE A 109 -3.37 -18.95 4.15
CA ILE A 109 -3.41 -20.01 3.13
C ILE A 109 -4.85 -20.11 2.65
N PHE A 110 -5.06 -20.09 1.34
CA PHE A 110 -6.37 -20.22 0.73
C PHE A 110 -6.27 -21.03 -0.57
N GLU A 111 -7.39 -21.60 -1.02
CA GLU A 111 -7.45 -22.38 -2.24
C GLU A 111 -7.89 -21.50 -3.42
N LEU A 112 -6.93 -21.20 -4.30
CA LEU A 112 -7.19 -20.37 -5.49
C LEU A 112 -8.27 -21.00 -6.38
N GLY A 113 -9.25 -20.20 -6.77
CA GLY A 113 -10.40 -20.64 -7.56
C GLY A 113 -11.60 -21.16 -6.76
N GLN A 114 -11.42 -21.46 -5.47
CA GLN A 114 -12.51 -21.81 -4.55
C GLN A 114 -12.77 -20.69 -3.55
N GLU A 115 -11.72 -20.06 -3.06
CA GLU A 115 -11.77 -18.94 -2.12
C GLU A 115 -11.19 -17.68 -2.75
N VAL A 116 -11.65 -16.54 -2.27
CA VAL A 116 -11.09 -15.23 -2.64
C VAL A 116 -10.31 -14.70 -1.46
N GLN A 117 -9.09 -14.23 -1.71
CA GLN A 117 -8.25 -13.58 -0.71
C GLN A 117 -8.01 -12.13 -1.08
N TYR A 118 -8.25 -11.23 -0.13
CA TYR A 118 -7.91 -9.82 -0.25
C TYR A 118 -6.80 -9.44 0.72
N VAL A 119 -5.94 -8.52 0.28
CA VAL A 119 -4.91 -7.89 1.10
C VAL A 119 -5.08 -6.37 1.04
N GLY A 120 -5.04 -5.72 2.20
CA GLY A 120 -5.15 -4.27 2.33
C GLY A 120 -3.83 -3.64 2.74
N PHE A 121 -3.52 -2.51 2.13
CA PHE A 121 -2.43 -1.62 2.51
C PHE A 121 -3.03 -0.32 3.03
N PHE A 122 -2.75 0.00 4.29
CA PHE A 122 -3.35 1.13 5.00
C PHE A 122 -2.35 2.27 5.16
N HIS A 123 -2.83 3.48 5.44
CA HIS A 123 -2.05 4.71 5.50
C HIS A 123 -1.53 5.16 4.13
N THR A 124 -2.34 4.99 3.11
CA THR A 124 -2.00 5.33 1.72
C THR A 124 -2.63 6.64 1.24
N GLY A 125 -3.18 7.46 2.14
CA GLY A 125 -3.93 8.68 1.81
C GLY A 125 -3.10 9.85 1.28
N ALA A 126 -1.76 9.74 1.29
CA ALA A 126 -0.86 10.76 0.78
C ALA A 126 -0.03 10.21 -0.38
N TYR A 127 0.06 10.97 -1.46
CA TYR A 127 0.86 10.75 -2.66
C TYR A 127 0.42 9.56 -3.53
N GLN A 128 0.54 8.39 -3.09
CA GLN A 128 0.37 7.07 -3.71
C GLN A 128 -0.40 7.06 -5.04
N GLU A 129 -1.67 6.72 -5.02
CA GLU A 129 -2.51 6.63 -6.21
C GLU A 129 -2.64 7.97 -6.95
N SER A 130 -2.59 9.09 -6.25
CA SER A 130 -2.59 10.42 -6.87
C SER A 130 -1.32 10.74 -7.66
N LEU A 131 -0.22 10.04 -7.44
CA LEU A 131 0.99 10.15 -8.24
C LEU A 131 1.05 9.13 -9.38
N GLY A 132 0.69 7.90 -9.11
CA GLY A 132 0.89 6.77 -10.02
C GLY A 132 -0.38 6.28 -10.69
N GLY A 133 -1.56 6.51 -10.10
CA GLY A 133 -2.83 5.97 -10.54
C GLY A 133 -3.62 6.89 -11.48
N TYR A 134 -4.88 7.13 -11.15
CA TYR A 134 -5.81 7.89 -11.99
C TYR A 134 -5.33 9.32 -12.26
N GLY A 135 -5.00 9.60 -13.53
CA GLY A 135 -4.41 10.87 -13.94
C GLY A 135 -2.92 11.03 -13.64
N GLY A 136 -2.29 10.04 -13.02
CA GLY A 136 -0.86 9.97 -12.74
C GLY A 136 -0.08 9.15 -13.76
N ILE A 137 1.09 8.66 -13.36
CA ILE A 137 1.95 7.79 -14.18
C ILE A 137 1.43 6.36 -14.09
N GLN A 138 0.77 5.89 -15.12
CA GLN A 138 0.25 4.52 -15.22
C GLN A 138 1.31 3.60 -15.84
N HIS A 139 2.13 3.00 -15.01
CA HIS A 139 3.13 2.04 -15.48
C HIS A 139 2.46 0.82 -16.13
N CYS A 140 2.91 0.43 -17.34
CA CYS A 140 2.31 -0.65 -18.15
C CYS A 140 0.80 -0.49 -18.40
N LEU A 141 0.28 0.73 -18.34
CA LEU A 141 -1.16 1.04 -18.53
C LEU A 141 -2.07 0.27 -17.56
N ILE A 142 -1.58 -0.06 -16.37
CA ILE A 142 -2.40 -0.67 -15.33
C ILE A 142 -3.53 0.30 -14.97
N PRO A 143 -4.80 -0.13 -15.05
CA PRO A 143 -5.93 0.74 -14.75
C PRO A 143 -5.91 1.21 -13.30
N ALA A 144 -6.35 2.45 -13.09
CA ALA A 144 -6.58 2.94 -11.73
C ALA A 144 -7.70 2.13 -11.05
N PRO A 145 -7.60 1.87 -9.74
CA PRO A 145 -8.61 1.12 -9.00
C PRO A 145 -9.93 1.89 -8.90
N GLN A 146 -10.98 1.20 -8.48
CA GLN A 146 -12.21 1.84 -8.08
C GLN A 146 -11.98 2.65 -6.80
N HIS A 147 -12.45 3.90 -6.76
CA HIS A 147 -12.37 4.73 -5.57
C HIS A 147 -13.69 4.71 -4.81
N VAL A 148 -13.63 4.32 -3.56
CA VAL A 148 -14.78 4.29 -2.65
C VAL A 148 -14.49 5.22 -1.48
N LEU A 149 -15.40 6.14 -1.21
CA LEU A 149 -15.39 6.94 0.00
C LEU A 149 -16.11 6.18 1.11
N VAL A 150 -15.47 6.09 2.26
CA VAL A 150 -16.01 5.50 3.47
C VAL A 150 -16.19 6.61 4.50
N ASP A 151 -17.37 6.76 5.05
CA ASP A 151 -17.71 7.81 6.00
C ASP A 151 -18.67 7.27 7.07
N ARG A 152 -19.09 8.13 7.99
CA ARG A 152 -20.15 7.87 8.95
C ARG A 152 -21.32 8.79 8.71
N ASP A 153 -22.52 8.25 8.79
CA ASP A 153 -23.74 9.06 8.81
C ASP A 153 -23.95 9.76 10.17
N GLU A 154 -25.02 10.52 10.29
CA GLU A 154 -25.37 11.26 11.52
C GLU A 154 -25.65 10.32 12.70
N GLU A 155 -26.05 9.08 12.44
CA GLU A 155 -26.31 8.02 13.43
C GLU A 155 -25.02 7.24 13.78
N GLY A 156 -23.89 7.50 13.10
CA GLY A 156 -22.60 6.85 13.31
C GLY A 156 -22.41 5.53 12.57
N ASN A 157 -23.34 5.15 11.69
CA ASN A 157 -23.18 3.96 10.84
C ASN A 157 -22.15 4.21 9.73
N ILE A 158 -21.43 3.17 9.34
CA ILE A 158 -20.52 3.24 8.20
C ILE A 158 -21.33 3.29 6.91
N VAL A 159 -21.09 4.31 6.12
CA VAL A 159 -21.66 4.50 4.80
C VAL A 159 -20.56 4.55 3.74
N THR A 160 -20.86 4.01 2.57
CA THR A 160 -19.92 4.02 1.45
C THR A 160 -20.57 4.65 0.22
N ARG A 161 -19.77 5.36 -0.55
CA ARG A 161 -20.19 5.86 -1.86
C ARG A 161 -19.09 5.71 -2.88
N LEU A 162 -19.47 5.36 -4.10
CA LEU A 162 -18.54 5.35 -5.21
C LEU A 162 -18.13 6.79 -5.55
N PHE A 163 -16.82 7.05 -5.55
CA PHE A 163 -16.26 8.33 -5.97
C PHE A 163 -15.83 8.30 -7.45
N ALA A 164 -15.11 7.25 -7.85
CA ALA A 164 -14.72 7.03 -9.23
C ALA A 164 -14.79 5.54 -9.58
N ASN A 165 -15.27 5.23 -10.77
CA ASN A 165 -15.23 3.87 -11.30
C ASN A 165 -13.79 3.46 -11.58
N GLN A 166 -13.55 2.14 -11.58
CA GLN A 166 -12.31 1.61 -12.11
C GLN A 166 -12.13 2.12 -13.53
N GLN A 167 -10.92 2.55 -13.83
CA GLN A 167 -10.59 2.97 -15.21
C GLN A 167 -10.66 1.75 -16.14
N GLY A 168 -11.44 1.87 -17.21
CA GLY A 168 -11.46 0.84 -18.24
C GLY A 168 -10.13 0.78 -19.01
N SER A 169 -9.76 -0.41 -19.43
CA SER A 169 -8.64 -0.66 -20.33
C SER A 169 -8.93 -0.23 -21.75
#